data_7c16d0da0ea780814d94d93dd269201b
#
_entry.id   7c16d0da0ea780814d94d93dd269201b
#
_cell.length_a   1.000
_cell.length_b   1.000
_cell.length_c   1.000
_cell.angle_alpha   90.00
_cell.angle_beta   90.00
_cell.angle_gamma   90.00
#
_symmetry.space_group_name_H-M   'P 1'
#
loop_
_entity.id
_entity.type
_entity.pdbx_description
1 polymer ?
#
loop_
_entity_poly.entity_id
_entity_poly.type
_entity_poly.pdbx_seq_one_letter_code
_entity_poly.pdbx_strand_id
1 'polypeptide(L)'
;MRDSIPNLVIPPHANDQGLSIGAIEYLRKEYNLMALPKEGFPFMQDDEAPPRPSTKTIKDTAELLAQGKIVGWYQGHGEIGPRALGNRSILMNPFDPQGKDWINAKVKHREPFRPFGASVLEEKVSQYFYWNGPSPYMLYVMDVLEPDRFPPITHADGTCRVNTVSPEQEDYYMLLKEYEKLTGVPVLLNTSLNNGGRPIAGRIADALELYYKTDLDTLVVGDEIKNKS
;
A
#
# COMPACT_ATOMS: atom_id res chain seq x y z
N MET A 1 -14.99 14.44 13.17
CA MET A 1 -15.83 14.50 11.93
C MET A 1 -16.59 13.19 11.71
N ARG A 2 -15.96 12.01 11.87
CA ARG A 2 -16.66 10.70 11.73
C ARG A 2 -17.81 10.53 12.73
N ASP A 3 -17.62 11.00 13.96
CA ASP A 3 -18.63 10.90 15.04
C ASP A 3 -19.80 11.88 14.87
N SER A 4 -19.64 12.89 14.00
CA SER A 4 -20.66 13.94 13.76
C SER A 4 -21.55 13.63 12.55
N ILE A 5 -21.16 12.71 11.68
CA ILE A 5 -21.86 12.36 10.44
C ILE A 5 -21.99 10.83 10.37
N PRO A 6 -23.17 10.30 10.76
CA PRO A 6 -23.40 8.87 10.63
C PRO A 6 -23.35 8.44 9.16
N ASN A 7 -22.72 7.29 8.90
CA ASN A 7 -22.55 6.72 7.55
C ASN A 7 -21.69 7.55 6.58
N LEU A 8 -20.71 8.31 7.09
CA LEU A 8 -19.74 8.98 6.23
C LEU A 8 -18.88 7.95 5.47
N VAL A 9 -18.96 7.97 4.15
CA VAL A 9 -18.12 7.17 3.24
C VAL A 9 -17.20 8.11 2.47
N ILE A 10 -15.90 7.92 2.57
CA ILE A 10 -14.91 8.65 1.80
C ILE A 10 -14.26 7.64 0.86
N PRO A 11 -14.45 7.78 -0.48
CA PRO A 11 -13.84 6.86 -1.45
C PRO A 11 -12.34 7.13 -1.59
N PRO A 12 -11.54 6.14 -2.02
CA PRO A 12 -10.08 6.25 -2.14
C PRO A 12 -9.62 7.29 -3.18
N HIS A 13 -10.48 7.67 -4.10
CA HIS A 13 -10.26 8.66 -5.17
C HIS A 13 -10.96 10.01 -4.89
N ALA A 14 -11.18 10.38 -3.62
CA ALA A 14 -11.76 11.67 -3.24
C ALA A 14 -10.78 12.84 -3.44
N ASN A 15 -10.26 12.98 -4.66
CA ASN A 15 -9.33 14.01 -5.14
C ASN A 15 -9.44 14.13 -6.66
N ASP A 16 -8.52 14.87 -7.32
CA ASP A 16 -8.50 15.08 -8.77
C ASP A 16 -8.54 13.78 -9.58
N GLN A 17 -7.98 12.69 -9.08
CA GLN A 17 -8.01 11.38 -9.76
C GLN A 17 -9.42 10.78 -9.86
N GLY A 18 -10.34 11.20 -9.00
CA GLY A 18 -11.74 10.78 -9.04
C GLY A 18 -12.64 11.58 -9.97
N LEU A 19 -12.17 12.68 -10.53
CA LEU A 19 -12.98 13.56 -11.37
C LEU A 19 -13.51 12.84 -12.62
N SER A 20 -12.70 12.01 -13.25
CA SER A 20 -13.13 11.23 -14.44
C SER A 20 -14.24 10.23 -14.10
N ILE A 21 -14.12 9.53 -12.99
CA ILE A 21 -15.13 8.57 -12.49
C ILE A 21 -16.42 9.35 -12.14
N GLY A 22 -16.28 10.45 -11.40
CA GLY A 22 -17.42 11.30 -11.02
C GLY A 22 -18.16 11.87 -12.25
N ALA A 23 -17.43 12.29 -13.27
CA ALA A 23 -18.03 12.77 -14.52
C ALA A 23 -18.80 11.67 -15.25
N ILE A 24 -18.24 10.45 -15.32
CA ILE A 24 -18.90 9.30 -15.92
C ILE A 24 -20.18 8.95 -15.15
N GLU A 25 -20.12 8.88 -13.82
CA GLU A 25 -21.28 8.57 -12.99
C GLU A 25 -22.37 9.65 -13.08
N TYR A 26 -21.99 10.93 -13.18
CA TYR A 26 -22.91 12.02 -13.43
C TYR A 26 -23.64 11.81 -14.76
N LEU A 27 -22.92 11.55 -15.85
CA LEU A 27 -23.54 11.31 -17.16
C LEU A 27 -24.42 10.05 -17.17
N ARG A 28 -23.99 8.97 -16.53
CA ARG A 28 -24.80 7.74 -16.39
C ARG A 28 -26.14 8.04 -15.71
N LYS A 29 -26.13 8.84 -14.64
CA LYS A 29 -27.33 9.27 -13.96
C LYS A 29 -28.24 10.12 -14.86
N GLU A 30 -27.68 11.09 -15.57
CA GLU A 30 -28.42 11.96 -16.50
C GLU A 30 -29.10 11.15 -17.63
N TYR A 31 -28.44 10.13 -18.14
CA TYR A 31 -28.96 9.30 -19.23
C TYR A 31 -29.65 8.01 -18.75
N ASN A 32 -29.94 7.86 -17.46
CA ASN A 32 -30.55 6.67 -16.85
C ASN A 32 -29.81 5.35 -17.18
N LEU A 33 -28.49 5.39 -17.27
CA LEU A 33 -27.66 4.21 -17.47
C LEU A 33 -27.31 3.55 -16.12
N MET A 34 -26.97 2.27 -16.15
CA MET A 34 -26.54 1.55 -14.95
C MET A 34 -25.27 2.19 -14.36
N ALA A 35 -25.20 2.28 -13.03
CA ALA A 35 -23.99 2.69 -12.31
C ALA A 35 -22.79 1.76 -12.61
N LEU A 36 -21.57 2.27 -12.42
CA LEU A 36 -20.38 1.44 -12.53
C LEU A 36 -20.45 0.27 -11.52
N PRO A 37 -20.00 -0.92 -11.92
CA PRO A 37 -19.93 -2.04 -10.99
C PRO A 37 -19.00 -1.70 -9.82
N LYS A 38 -19.37 -2.14 -8.61
CA LYS A 38 -18.54 -1.97 -7.41
C LYS A 38 -17.59 -3.15 -7.17
N GLU A 39 -17.77 -4.21 -7.91
CA GLU A 39 -16.95 -5.41 -7.82
C GLU A 39 -15.50 -5.10 -8.18
N GLY A 40 -14.56 -5.60 -7.36
CA GLY A 40 -13.13 -5.35 -7.52
C GLY A 40 -12.63 -3.97 -7.05
N PHE A 41 -13.53 -3.07 -6.65
CA PHE A 41 -13.13 -1.74 -6.18
C PHE A 41 -12.33 -1.82 -4.87
N PRO A 42 -11.21 -1.08 -4.73
CA PRO A 42 -10.64 -0.07 -5.64
C PRO A 42 -9.62 -0.60 -6.68
N PHE A 43 -9.45 -1.89 -6.83
CA PHE A 43 -8.46 -2.53 -7.70
C PHE A 43 -9.04 -2.76 -9.10
N MET A 44 -9.22 -1.69 -9.84
CA MET A 44 -9.94 -1.68 -11.10
C MET A 44 -9.20 -0.98 -12.25
N GLN A 45 -7.90 -0.68 -12.08
CA GLN A 45 -7.14 -0.12 -13.20
C GLN A 45 -7.08 -1.13 -14.34
N ASP A 46 -7.31 -0.63 -15.56
CA ASP A 46 -7.11 -1.40 -16.80
C ASP A 46 -5.61 -1.42 -17.13
N ASP A 47 -4.89 -2.27 -16.41
CA ASP A 47 -3.46 -2.46 -16.49
C ASP A 47 -3.11 -3.95 -16.64
N GLU A 48 -1.82 -4.26 -16.81
CA GLU A 48 -1.35 -5.65 -16.80
C GLU A 48 -1.47 -6.24 -15.40
N ALA A 49 -2.39 -7.19 -15.23
CA ALA A 49 -2.44 -8.02 -14.03
C ALA A 49 -1.53 -9.24 -14.22
N PRO A 50 -0.49 -9.40 -13.40
CA PRO A 50 0.36 -10.59 -13.45
C PRO A 50 -0.39 -11.82 -12.92
N PRO A 51 0.09 -13.05 -13.18
CA PRO A 51 -0.40 -14.24 -12.47
C PRO A 51 -0.33 -14.04 -10.95
N ARG A 52 -1.25 -14.62 -10.21
CA ARG A 52 -1.23 -14.55 -8.73
C ARG A 52 0.04 -15.19 -8.18
N PRO A 53 0.60 -14.65 -7.09
CA PRO A 53 1.77 -15.23 -6.44
C PRO A 53 1.43 -16.60 -5.83
N SER A 54 2.35 -17.54 -5.93
CA SER A 54 2.25 -18.81 -5.22
C SER A 54 2.46 -18.62 -3.72
N THR A 55 2.00 -19.58 -2.92
CA THR A 55 2.30 -19.59 -1.47
C THR A 55 3.80 -19.55 -1.19
N LYS A 56 4.63 -20.11 -2.07
CA LYS A 56 6.09 -20.05 -1.96
C LYS A 56 6.58 -18.61 -2.14
N THR A 57 6.16 -17.93 -3.19
CA THR A 57 6.54 -16.53 -3.47
C THR A 57 6.11 -15.59 -2.33
N ILE A 58 4.92 -15.79 -1.75
CA ILE A 58 4.46 -15.03 -0.58
C ILE A 58 5.40 -15.26 0.63
N LYS A 59 5.78 -16.51 0.93
CA LYS A 59 6.70 -16.82 2.03
C LYS A 59 8.10 -16.26 1.81
N ASP A 60 8.66 -16.47 0.63
CA ASP A 60 9.99 -15.95 0.28
C ASP A 60 10.00 -14.41 0.39
N THR A 61 8.92 -13.74 -0.03
CA THR A 61 8.76 -12.29 0.10
C THR A 61 8.68 -11.85 1.56
N ALA A 62 7.94 -12.58 2.39
CA ALA A 62 7.87 -12.30 3.84
C ALA A 62 9.24 -12.46 4.53
N GLU A 63 10.05 -13.45 4.14
CA GLU A 63 11.41 -13.63 4.62
C GLU A 63 12.33 -12.47 4.22
N LEU A 64 12.25 -12.01 2.96
CA LEU A 64 13.01 -10.84 2.50
C LEU A 64 12.65 -9.58 3.29
N LEU A 65 11.36 -9.34 3.54
CA LEU A 65 10.89 -8.22 4.36
C LEU A 65 11.36 -8.33 5.81
N ALA A 66 11.34 -9.53 6.39
CA ALA A 66 11.85 -9.78 7.74
C ALA A 66 13.36 -9.54 7.85
N GLN A 67 14.12 -9.78 6.78
CA GLN A 67 15.56 -9.48 6.66
C GLN A 67 15.86 -7.99 6.42
N GLY A 68 14.87 -7.12 6.34
CA GLY A 68 15.06 -5.68 6.12
C GLY A 68 15.16 -5.24 4.68
N LYS A 69 14.86 -6.13 3.72
CA LYS A 69 14.90 -5.77 2.29
C LYS A 69 13.76 -4.82 1.92
N ILE A 70 14.04 -3.91 1.01
CA ILE A 70 13.05 -3.03 0.38
C ILE A 70 12.47 -3.77 -0.82
N VAL A 71 11.19 -4.10 -0.76
CA VAL A 71 10.52 -4.94 -1.76
C VAL A 71 9.51 -4.11 -2.55
N GLY A 72 9.66 -4.08 -3.88
CA GLY A 72 8.60 -3.69 -4.79
C GLY A 72 7.61 -4.85 -4.95
N TRP A 73 6.34 -4.60 -4.69
CA TRP A 73 5.26 -5.57 -4.74
C TRP A 73 4.23 -5.16 -5.78
N TYR A 74 4.17 -5.90 -6.90
CA TYR A 74 3.31 -5.64 -8.05
C TYR A 74 2.41 -6.86 -8.28
N GLN A 75 1.12 -6.74 -7.90
CA GLN A 75 0.15 -7.83 -7.91
C GLN A 75 -1.19 -7.38 -8.48
N GLY A 76 -1.95 -8.30 -9.08
CA GLY A 76 -3.30 -8.05 -9.55
C GLY A 76 -3.48 -6.75 -10.34
N HIS A 77 -4.66 -6.16 -10.31
CA HIS A 77 -4.95 -4.84 -10.89
C HIS A 77 -4.54 -3.70 -9.95
N GLY A 78 -4.12 -2.58 -10.53
CA GLY A 78 -3.72 -1.40 -9.76
C GLY A 78 -4.88 -0.72 -9.05
N GLU A 79 -4.54 0.02 -8.00
CA GLU A 79 -5.49 0.78 -7.20
C GLU A 79 -5.93 2.06 -7.92
N ILE A 80 -7.22 2.38 -7.89
CA ILE A 80 -7.74 3.69 -8.29
C ILE A 80 -7.55 4.66 -7.11
N GLY A 81 -6.81 5.74 -7.34
CA GLY A 81 -6.56 6.76 -6.33
C GLY A 81 -5.06 6.99 -6.06
N PRO A 82 -4.73 7.92 -5.14
CA PRO A 82 -3.35 8.37 -4.92
C PRO A 82 -2.55 7.48 -3.94
N ARG A 83 -3.12 6.38 -3.47
CA ARG A 83 -2.51 5.54 -2.43
C ARG A 83 -2.27 4.13 -2.95
N ALA A 84 -1.11 3.57 -2.60
CA ALA A 84 -0.86 2.15 -2.74
C ALA A 84 -1.55 1.40 -1.60
N LEU A 85 -2.33 0.40 -1.95
CA LEU A 85 -3.17 -0.37 -1.03
C LEU A 85 -2.79 -1.87 -1.05
N GLY A 86 -1.61 -2.20 -1.55
CA GLY A 86 -1.09 -3.56 -1.55
C GLY A 86 -0.97 -4.22 -2.93
N ASN A 87 -1.35 -3.55 -4.02
CA ASN A 87 -1.14 -4.10 -5.37
C ASN A 87 0.01 -3.40 -6.12
N ARG A 88 0.26 -2.12 -5.84
CA ARG A 88 1.35 -1.31 -6.42
C ARG A 88 2.14 -0.65 -5.30
N SER A 89 2.82 -1.47 -4.51
CA SER A 89 3.43 -1.05 -3.24
C SER A 89 4.96 -1.20 -3.23
N ILE A 90 5.65 -0.31 -2.53
CA ILE A 90 6.97 -0.54 -1.98
C ILE A 90 6.78 -0.84 -0.50
N LEU A 91 7.28 -1.99 -0.07
CA LEU A 91 7.13 -2.53 1.26
C LEU A 91 8.50 -2.63 1.95
N MET A 92 8.51 -2.42 3.26
CA MET A 92 9.69 -2.64 4.11
C MET A 92 9.23 -2.95 5.53
N ASN A 93 10.07 -3.62 6.32
CA ASN A 93 9.80 -3.74 7.75
C ASN A 93 9.84 -2.35 8.43
N PRO A 94 9.06 -2.12 9.48
CA PRO A 94 8.95 -0.80 10.09
C PRO A 94 9.93 -0.57 11.26
N PHE A 95 10.95 -1.44 11.45
CA PHE A 95 11.79 -1.42 12.65
C PHE A 95 13.10 -0.64 12.50
N ASP A 96 13.63 -0.53 11.27
CA ASP A 96 14.92 0.15 11.04
C ASP A 96 14.74 1.67 11.11
N PRO A 97 15.38 2.37 12.07
CA PRO A 97 15.28 3.82 12.19
C PRO A 97 15.73 4.58 10.95
N GLN A 98 16.63 4.01 10.14
CA GLN A 98 17.12 4.61 8.90
C GLN A 98 16.23 4.31 7.69
N GLY A 99 15.25 3.41 7.82
CA GLY A 99 14.44 2.92 6.72
C GLY A 99 13.71 4.02 5.96
N LYS A 100 13.19 5.05 6.65
CA LYS A 100 12.57 6.21 6.02
C LYS A 100 13.54 6.97 5.13
N ASP A 101 14.73 7.26 5.64
CA ASP A 101 15.73 8.05 4.92
C ASP A 101 16.27 7.25 3.72
N TRP A 102 16.46 5.96 3.90
CA TRP A 102 16.87 5.03 2.83
C TRP A 102 15.87 5.01 1.69
N ILE A 103 14.59 4.78 1.95
CA ILE A 103 13.59 4.74 0.88
C ILE A 103 13.47 6.11 0.21
N ASN A 104 13.47 7.23 0.96
CA ASN A 104 13.40 8.57 0.38
C ASN A 104 14.59 8.89 -0.52
N ALA A 105 15.81 8.59 -0.06
CA ALA A 105 17.03 8.91 -0.80
C ALA A 105 17.27 7.97 -1.98
N LYS A 106 17.09 6.64 -1.79
CA LYS A 106 17.58 5.62 -2.71
C LYS A 106 16.53 5.08 -3.67
N VAL A 107 15.26 5.18 -3.31
CA VAL A 107 14.16 4.66 -4.15
C VAL A 107 13.24 5.77 -4.62
N LYS A 108 12.82 6.65 -3.72
CA LYS A 108 11.88 7.73 -4.04
C LYS A 108 12.55 8.96 -4.64
N HIS A 109 13.83 9.18 -4.39
CA HIS A 109 14.59 10.37 -4.79
C HIS A 109 13.84 11.66 -4.46
N ARG A 110 13.45 11.81 -3.18
CA ARG A 110 12.66 12.93 -2.68
C ARG A 110 13.13 13.39 -1.29
N GLU A 111 12.55 14.46 -0.81
CA GLU A 111 12.95 15.10 0.45
C GLU A 111 12.81 14.14 1.65
N PRO A 112 13.80 14.10 2.58
CA PRO A 112 13.84 13.13 3.68
C PRO A 112 12.73 13.33 4.72
N PHE A 113 12.15 14.54 4.83
CA PHE A 113 11.06 14.80 5.76
C PHE A 113 9.73 14.15 5.37
N ARG A 114 9.59 13.71 4.12
CA ARG A 114 8.31 13.13 3.65
C ARG A 114 8.00 11.81 4.35
N PRO A 115 6.80 11.69 4.96
CA PRO A 115 6.44 10.51 5.73
C PRO A 115 6.00 9.36 4.83
N PHE A 116 5.97 8.17 5.44
CA PHE A 116 5.36 6.98 4.85
C PHE A 116 4.11 6.57 5.63
N GLY A 117 3.30 5.70 5.05
CA GLY A 117 2.18 5.04 5.69
C GLY A 117 2.53 3.61 6.08
N ALA A 118 1.59 2.96 6.73
CA ALA A 118 1.69 1.56 7.10
C ALA A 118 0.52 0.74 6.56
N SER A 119 0.76 -0.55 6.36
CA SER A 119 -0.29 -1.56 6.25
C SER A 119 -0.24 -2.49 7.45
N VAL A 120 -1.41 -2.88 7.94
CA VAL A 120 -1.58 -3.74 9.10
C VAL A 120 -2.76 -4.68 8.88
N LEU A 121 -2.73 -5.89 9.42
CA LEU A 121 -3.91 -6.76 9.44
C LEU A 121 -5.08 -6.07 10.15
N GLU A 122 -6.26 -6.06 9.53
CA GLU A 122 -7.42 -5.32 10.03
C GLU A 122 -7.80 -5.73 11.45
N GLU A 123 -7.81 -7.03 11.73
CA GLU A 123 -8.13 -7.59 13.06
C GLU A 123 -7.08 -7.29 14.13
N LYS A 124 -5.92 -6.73 13.73
CA LYS A 124 -4.81 -6.41 14.64
C LYS A 124 -4.57 -4.90 14.80
N VAL A 125 -5.28 -4.05 14.07
CA VAL A 125 -5.00 -2.60 14.01
C VAL A 125 -4.96 -1.95 15.39
N SER A 126 -5.88 -2.29 16.29
CA SER A 126 -5.95 -1.73 17.64
C SER A 126 -4.79 -2.13 18.58
N GLN A 127 -3.96 -3.09 18.18
CA GLN A 127 -2.77 -3.49 18.95
C GLN A 127 -1.57 -2.56 18.69
N TYR A 128 -1.59 -1.81 17.58
CA TYR A 128 -0.47 -0.99 17.12
C TYR A 128 -0.83 0.50 16.95
N PHE A 129 -2.11 0.79 16.73
CA PHE A 129 -2.60 2.14 16.47
C PHE A 129 -3.82 2.43 17.35
N TYR A 130 -3.96 3.68 17.78
CA TYR A 130 -5.16 4.13 18.48
C TYR A 130 -6.32 4.25 17.49
N TRP A 131 -6.87 3.09 17.13
CA TRP A 131 -7.92 2.96 16.13
C TRP A 131 -8.73 1.68 16.33
N ASN A 132 -10.01 1.74 16.01
CA ASN A 132 -10.89 0.59 16.00
C ASN A 132 -11.74 0.56 14.72
N GLY A 133 -11.67 -0.54 13.99
CA GLY A 133 -12.40 -0.77 12.76
C GLY A 133 -11.57 -0.56 11.47
N PRO A 134 -12.20 -0.69 10.30
CA PRO A 134 -11.52 -0.68 9.02
C PRO A 134 -11.01 0.71 8.61
N SER A 135 -9.87 0.72 7.94
CA SER A 135 -9.27 1.84 7.21
C SER A 135 -8.67 1.36 5.89
N PRO A 136 -9.48 0.81 4.97
CA PRO A 136 -8.96 0.06 3.81
C PRO A 136 -8.29 0.96 2.76
N TYR A 137 -8.45 2.27 2.82
CA TYR A 137 -8.01 3.19 1.77
C TYR A 137 -6.88 4.14 2.18
N MET A 138 -6.22 3.90 3.33
CA MET A 138 -5.11 4.75 3.81
C MET A 138 -5.48 6.25 3.85
N LEU A 139 -6.72 6.57 4.27
CA LEU A 139 -7.25 7.94 4.32
C LEU A 139 -7.14 8.58 5.70
N TYR A 140 -7.07 7.75 6.75
CA TYR A 140 -7.05 8.22 8.13
C TYR A 140 -5.64 8.21 8.70
N VAL A 141 -5.37 9.20 9.53
CA VAL A 141 -4.16 9.31 10.35
C VAL A 141 -4.52 8.85 11.76
N MET A 142 -3.67 8.02 12.35
CA MET A 142 -3.89 7.36 13.64
C MET A 142 -2.66 7.53 14.53
N ASP A 143 -2.84 7.70 15.84
CA ASP A 143 -1.72 7.70 16.78
C ASP A 143 -1.07 6.31 16.81
N VAL A 144 0.26 6.28 16.78
CA VAL A 144 1.06 5.05 16.91
C VAL A 144 1.22 4.75 18.40
N LEU A 145 0.87 3.55 18.86
CA LEU A 145 0.94 3.19 20.29
C LEU A 145 2.40 3.05 20.79
N GLU A 146 3.30 2.60 19.94
CA GLU A 146 4.73 2.41 20.26
C GLU A 146 5.60 3.12 19.20
N PRO A 147 5.65 4.48 19.18
CA PRO A 147 6.32 5.24 18.11
C PRO A 147 7.81 4.92 17.95
N ASP A 148 8.51 4.68 19.05
CA ASP A 148 9.94 4.34 19.06
C ASP A 148 10.22 2.95 18.48
N ARG A 149 9.23 2.08 18.44
CA ARG A 149 9.33 0.75 17.84
C ARG A 149 9.19 0.79 16.31
N PHE A 150 8.49 1.79 15.78
CA PHE A 150 8.15 1.91 14.37
C PHE A 150 8.63 3.23 13.73
N PRO A 151 9.91 3.60 13.85
CA PRO A 151 10.41 4.92 13.44
C PRO A 151 10.12 5.26 11.98
N PRO A 152 10.26 4.33 10.97
CA PRO A 152 10.06 4.67 9.57
C PRO A 152 8.64 5.08 9.19
N ILE A 153 7.64 4.65 9.95
CA ILE A 153 6.23 4.93 9.68
C ILE A 153 5.63 5.96 10.63
N THR A 154 6.33 6.31 11.70
CA THR A 154 5.89 7.31 12.67
C THR A 154 6.20 8.71 12.15
N HIS A 155 5.18 9.55 12.03
CA HIS A 155 5.31 10.95 11.66
C HIS A 155 5.86 11.78 12.83
N ALA A 156 6.28 13.02 12.56
CA ALA A 156 6.85 13.90 13.58
C ALA A 156 5.88 14.22 14.75
N ASP A 157 4.59 14.08 14.54
CA ASP A 157 3.53 14.28 15.54
C ASP A 157 3.11 12.97 16.25
N GLY A 158 3.84 11.87 16.05
CA GLY A 158 3.54 10.57 16.65
C GLY A 158 2.46 9.76 15.93
N THR A 159 1.97 10.24 14.79
CA THR A 159 0.91 9.60 14.02
C THR A 159 1.43 8.76 12.86
N CYS A 160 0.55 7.97 12.25
CA CYS A 160 0.77 7.24 10.99
C CYS A 160 -0.50 7.23 10.14
N ARG A 161 -0.36 7.27 8.83
CA ARG A 161 -1.46 7.04 7.91
C ARG A 161 -1.53 5.54 7.59
N VAL A 162 -2.65 4.90 7.95
CA VAL A 162 -2.76 3.45 8.01
C VAL A 162 -3.77 2.89 7.01
N ASN A 163 -3.35 1.83 6.34
CA ASN A 163 -4.18 0.93 5.54
C ASN A 163 -4.42 -0.35 6.33
N THR A 164 -5.67 -0.67 6.64
CA THR A 164 -6.03 -1.99 7.19
C THR A 164 -6.27 -2.97 6.05
N VAL A 165 -5.71 -4.17 6.19
CA VAL A 165 -5.78 -5.23 5.18
C VAL A 165 -6.67 -6.35 5.70
N SER A 166 -7.80 -6.56 5.03
CA SER A 166 -8.77 -7.61 5.36
C SER A 166 -8.50 -8.88 4.54
N PRO A 167 -9.09 -10.04 4.92
CA PRO A 167 -8.99 -11.27 4.14
C PRO A 167 -9.44 -11.17 2.68
N GLU A 168 -10.26 -10.17 2.34
CA GLU A 168 -10.72 -9.93 0.96
C GLU A 168 -9.58 -9.53 0.02
N GLN A 169 -8.47 -8.99 0.57
CA GLN A 169 -7.25 -8.67 -0.17
C GLN A 169 -6.29 -9.85 -0.27
N GLU A 170 -6.80 -11.05 -0.27
CA GLU A 170 -6.20 -12.39 -0.34
C GLU A 170 -4.64 -12.43 -0.29
N ASP A 171 -3.96 -12.09 -1.39
CA ASP A 171 -2.50 -12.24 -1.52
C ASP A 171 -1.73 -11.30 -0.58
N TYR A 172 -2.20 -10.05 -0.42
CA TYR A 172 -1.57 -9.09 0.46
C TYR A 172 -1.84 -9.40 1.94
N TYR A 173 -3.05 -9.88 2.24
CA TYR A 173 -3.38 -10.39 3.58
C TYR A 173 -2.49 -11.57 3.94
N MET A 174 -2.32 -12.54 3.03
CA MET A 174 -1.45 -13.70 3.26
C MET A 174 0.02 -13.29 3.45
N LEU A 175 0.51 -12.28 2.70
CA LEU A 175 1.86 -11.76 2.90
C LEU A 175 2.04 -11.21 4.32
N LEU A 176 1.10 -10.40 4.81
CA LEU A 176 1.14 -9.89 6.18
C LEU A 176 1.03 -11.00 7.23
N LYS A 177 0.25 -12.06 6.98
CA LYS A 177 0.18 -13.24 7.86
C LYS A 177 1.48 -14.03 7.91
N GLU A 178 2.14 -14.26 6.78
CA GLU A 178 3.44 -14.93 6.76
C GLU A 178 4.52 -14.06 7.42
N TYR A 179 4.49 -12.75 7.20
CA TYR A 179 5.38 -11.80 7.86
C TYR A 179 5.17 -11.75 9.38
N GLU A 180 3.91 -11.80 9.85
CA GLU A 180 3.58 -11.89 11.29
C GLU A 180 4.19 -13.13 11.94
N LYS A 181 4.17 -14.29 11.26
CA LYS A 181 4.78 -15.53 11.80
C LYS A 181 6.28 -15.41 12.04
N LEU A 182 6.97 -14.61 11.22
CA LEU A 182 8.43 -14.42 11.31
C LEU A 182 8.82 -13.36 12.34
N THR A 183 8.02 -12.30 12.47
CA THR A 183 8.39 -11.10 13.24
C THR A 183 7.55 -10.89 14.50
N GLY A 184 6.41 -11.57 14.61
CA GLY A 184 5.40 -11.33 15.66
C GLY A 184 4.58 -10.06 15.44
N VAL A 185 4.78 -9.30 14.33
CA VAL A 185 4.18 -8.00 14.07
C VAL A 185 3.64 -7.93 12.65
N PRO A 186 2.32 -7.86 12.43
CA PRO A 186 1.73 -7.77 11.10
C PRO A 186 1.64 -6.32 10.60
N VAL A 187 2.74 -5.58 10.69
CA VAL A 187 2.82 -4.17 10.26
C VAL A 187 3.97 -4.02 9.27
N LEU A 188 3.70 -3.45 8.11
CA LEU A 188 4.70 -3.10 7.11
C LEU A 188 4.63 -1.61 6.78
N LEU A 189 5.79 -0.97 6.56
CA LEU A 189 5.81 0.28 5.82
C LEU A 189 5.25 0.04 4.44
N ASN A 190 4.31 0.89 4.01
CA ASN A 190 3.70 0.84 2.67
C ASN A 190 3.73 2.21 2.00
N THR A 191 4.29 2.25 0.80
CA THR A 191 4.26 3.43 -0.07
C THR A 191 4.08 3.02 -1.54
N SER A 192 3.69 3.97 -2.39
CA SER A 192 3.42 3.72 -3.80
C SER A 192 4.63 3.20 -4.58
N LEU A 193 4.40 2.29 -5.52
CA LEU A 193 5.44 1.73 -6.41
C LEU A 193 5.75 2.74 -7.53
N ASN A 194 6.55 3.75 -7.20
CA ASN A 194 7.06 4.80 -8.10
C ASN A 194 8.26 5.52 -7.46
N ASN A 195 9.02 6.25 -8.25
CA ASN A 195 9.94 7.26 -7.73
C ASN A 195 9.26 8.63 -7.62
N GLY A 196 9.95 9.62 -7.07
CA GLY A 196 9.42 10.98 -6.91
C GLY A 196 9.02 11.60 -8.25
N GLY A 197 7.85 12.26 -8.28
CA GLY A 197 7.34 12.97 -9.45
C GLY A 197 6.71 12.10 -10.55
N ARG A 198 6.69 10.79 -10.40
CA ARG A 198 6.01 9.88 -11.35
C ARG A 198 4.72 9.30 -10.76
N PRO A 199 3.73 8.94 -11.61
CA PRO A 199 2.55 8.20 -11.16
C PRO A 199 2.92 6.82 -10.62
N ILE A 200 1.99 6.17 -9.94
CA ILE A 200 2.12 4.77 -9.52
C ILE A 200 2.27 3.89 -10.77
N ALA A 201 3.13 2.88 -10.71
CA ALA A 201 3.39 1.97 -11.82
C ALA A 201 2.09 1.31 -12.31
N GLY A 202 1.69 1.63 -13.53
CA GLY A 202 0.51 1.03 -14.16
C GLY A 202 0.86 -0.27 -14.90
N ARG A 203 2.05 -0.36 -15.48
CA ARG A 203 2.50 -1.51 -16.24
C ARG A 203 3.70 -2.19 -15.59
N ILE A 204 3.91 -3.46 -15.88
CA ILE A 204 5.08 -4.22 -15.43
C ILE A 204 6.38 -3.52 -15.86
N ALA A 205 6.41 -2.93 -17.05
CA ALA A 205 7.53 -2.16 -17.55
C ALA A 205 7.91 -0.97 -16.65
N ASP A 206 6.90 -0.29 -16.07
CA ASP A 206 7.13 0.84 -15.15
C ASP A 206 7.76 0.37 -13.83
N ALA A 207 7.33 -0.79 -13.33
CA ALA A 207 7.91 -1.43 -12.13
C ALA A 207 9.34 -1.92 -12.37
N LEU A 208 9.62 -2.49 -13.55
CA LEU A 208 10.97 -2.88 -13.95
C LEU A 208 11.89 -1.67 -14.13
N GLU A 209 11.39 -0.58 -14.72
CA GLU A 209 12.16 0.67 -14.83
C GLU A 209 12.55 1.21 -13.46
N LEU A 210 11.61 1.23 -12.52
CA LEU A 210 11.88 1.63 -11.12
C LEU A 210 12.96 0.74 -10.50
N TYR A 211 12.81 -0.58 -10.62
CA TYR A 211 13.75 -1.56 -10.07
C TYR A 211 15.18 -1.36 -10.59
N TYR A 212 15.35 -1.19 -11.91
CA TYR A 212 16.68 -1.01 -12.49
C TYR A 212 17.30 0.36 -12.23
N LYS A 213 16.49 1.40 -12.05
CA LYS A 213 16.96 2.79 -11.87
C LYS A 213 17.11 3.25 -10.42
N THR A 214 16.72 2.44 -9.45
CA THR A 214 16.79 2.79 -8.02
C THR A 214 17.46 1.68 -7.22
N ASP A 215 17.71 1.90 -5.94
CA ASP A 215 18.28 0.88 -5.04
C ASP A 215 17.18 0.01 -4.38
N LEU A 216 16.10 -0.27 -5.08
CA LEU A 216 15.11 -1.26 -4.65
C LEU A 216 15.78 -2.65 -4.64
N ASP A 217 15.80 -3.33 -3.49
CA ASP A 217 16.53 -4.61 -3.34
C ASP A 217 15.90 -5.73 -4.16
N THR A 218 14.57 -5.81 -4.12
CA THR A 218 13.79 -6.88 -4.72
C THR A 218 12.56 -6.32 -5.42
N LEU A 219 12.21 -6.90 -6.56
CA LEU A 219 10.92 -6.67 -7.21
C LEU A 219 10.19 -8.00 -7.36
N VAL A 220 8.96 -8.06 -6.84
CA VAL A 220 8.04 -9.20 -6.98
C VAL A 220 6.91 -8.81 -7.93
N VAL A 221 6.82 -9.52 -9.04
CA VAL A 221 5.77 -9.33 -10.06
C VAL A 221 5.02 -10.64 -10.23
N GLY A 222 3.80 -10.70 -9.72
CA GLY A 222 3.07 -11.96 -9.70
C GLY A 222 3.84 -13.03 -8.92
N ASP A 223 4.19 -14.11 -9.60
CA ASP A 223 4.94 -15.23 -9.02
C ASP A 223 6.47 -15.13 -9.23
N GLU A 224 6.95 -14.08 -9.88
CA GLU A 224 8.37 -13.89 -10.13
C GLU A 224 9.04 -12.98 -9.08
N ILE A 225 10.17 -13.42 -8.53
CA ILE A 225 11.02 -12.63 -7.63
C ILE A 225 12.33 -12.27 -8.35
N LYS A 226 12.63 -10.98 -8.44
CA LYS A 226 13.88 -10.45 -8.99
C LYS A 226 14.68 -9.78 -7.88
N ASN A 227 15.85 -10.34 -7.56
CA ASN A 227 16.76 -9.79 -6.56
C ASN A 227 17.93 -9.08 -7.23
N LYS A 228 18.36 -7.94 -6.67
CA LYS A 228 19.66 -7.37 -7.02
C LYS A 228 20.75 -8.19 -6.38
N SER A 229 21.76 -8.45 -7.18
CA SER A 229 23.02 -9.09 -6.74
C SER A 229 23.88 -8.12 -5.94
#